data_89e3fb6b265b997d17370ef73a1fd547
#
_entry.id   89e3fb6b265b997d17370ef73a1fd547
#
_cell.length_a   1.000
_cell.length_b   1.000
_cell.length_c   1.000
_cell.angle_alpha   90.00
_cell.angle_beta   90.00
_cell.angle_gamma   90.00
#
_symmetry.space_group_name_H-M   'P 1'
#
loop_
_entity.id
_entity.type
_entity.pdbx_description
1 polymer ?
#
loop_
_entity_poly.entity_id
_entity_poly.type
_entity_poly.pdbx_seq_one_letter_code
_entity_poly.pdbx_strand_id
1 'polypeptide(L)'
;SAIAAYASTYFVGGAKLREHLDRASFIAACACLPLMPIAMLSGTFATGAPGEDAMTYNKFLFSGLTAGFLASMIIGRWRFGPAIWLDSKLGPLQTACAVGALGSIVVLGSIGSKITLGESTLDFLPFWPEFATSIAVNQWFGLVLFLLSIGCVVVAFKLGPATERLS
;
A
#
# COMPACT_ATOMS: atom_id res chain seq x y z
N SER A 1 8.86 6.20 6.53
CA SER A 1 8.71 7.67 6.68
C SER A 1 7.28 8.10 6.99
N ALA A 2 6.24 7.54 6.34
CA ALA A 2 4.84 7.93 6.58
C ALA A 2 4.38 7.65 8.03
N ILE A 3 4.68 6.48 8.57
CA ILE A 3 4.36 6.12 9.96
C ILE A 3 5.12 7.04 10.93
N ALA A 4 6.39 7.33 10.64
CA ALA A 4 7.19 8.25 11.44
C ALA A 4 6.67 9.69 11.36
N ALA A 5 6.13 10.12 10.20
CA ALA A 5 5.49 11.41 10.05
C ALA A 5 4.27 11.54 10.97
N TYR A 6 3.45 10.50 11.05
CA TYR A 6 2.33 10.48 12.00
C TYR A 6 2.81 10.46 13.46
N ALA A 7 3.75 9.58 13.80
CA ALA A 7 4.29 9.50 15.16
C ALA A 7 4.89 10.83 15.61
N SER A 8 5.55 11.58 14.72
CA SER A 8 6.15 12.88 15.05
C SER A 8 5.15 13.96 15.44
N THR A 9 3.84 13.76 15.20
CA THR A 9 2.79 14.69 15.65
C THR A 9 2.70 14.76 17.18
N TYR A 10 3.13 13.70 17.86
CA TYR A 10 3.09 13.58 19.33
C TYR A 10 4.36 14.08 20.03
N PHE A 11 5.42 14.40 19.28
CA PHE A 11 6.68 14.84 19.85
C PHE A 11 6.81 16.37 19.80
N VAL A 12 7.27 16.95 20.90
CA VAL A 12 7.58 18.39 20.99
C VAL A 12 8.74 18.71 20.03
N GLY A 13 8.53 19.69 19.16
CA GLY A 13 9.53 20.07 18.14
C GLY A 13 9.52 19.19 16.87
N GLY A 14 8.63 18.22 16.77
CA GLY A 14 8.53 17.32 15.63
C GLY A 14 7.99 17.93 14.33
N ALA A 15 7.58 19.21 14.32
CA ALA A 15 6.95 19.84 13.16
C ALA A 15 7.84 19.83 11.91
N LYS A 16 9.11 20.20 12.03
CA LYS A 16 10.08 20.18 10.91
C LYS A 16 10.36 18.75 10.44
N LEU A 17 10.55 17.84 11.39
CA LEU A 17 10.76 16.43 11.09
C LEU A 17 9.55 15.84 10.37
N ARG A 18 8.35 16.12 10.85
CA ARG A 18 7.09 15.69 10.20
C ARG A 18 7.01 16.19 8.77
N GLU A 19 7.32 17.46 8.51
CA GLU A 19 7.28 18.02 7.17
C GLU A 19 8.25 17.31 6.22
N HIS A 20 9.47 17.04 6.66
CA HIS A 20 10.45 16.29 5.85
C HIS A 20 10.00 14.84 5.60
N LEU A 21 9.50 14.17 6.62
CA LEU A 21 9.01 12.80 6.51
C LEU A 21 7.75 12.70 5.62
N ASP A 22 6.84 13.68 5.73
CA ASP A 22 5.67 13.79 4.86
C ASP A 22 6.07 13.97 3.40
N ARG A 23 6.97 14.90 3.12
CA ARG A 23 7.48 15.11 1.75
C ARG A 23 8.18 13.87 1.21
N ALA A 24 9.04 13.24 2.00
CA ALA A 24 9.73 12.02 1.59
C ALA A 24 8.76 10.88 1.30
N SER A 25 7.75 10.66 2.15
CA SER A 25 6.75 9.62 1.95
C SER A 25 5.86 9.90 0.73
N PHE A 26 5.50 11.16 0.50
CA PHE A 26 4.71 11.55 -0.66
C PHE A 26 5.47 11.34 -1.97
N ILE A 27 6.72 11.79 -2.05
CA ILE A 27 7.58 11.59 -3.24
C ILE A 27 7.80 10.10 -3.50
N ALA A 28 8.11 9.33 -2.45
CA ALA A 28 8.30 7.88 -2.56
C ALA A 28 7.02 7.19 -3.05
N ALA A 29 5.85 7.53 -2.52
CA ALA A 29 4.58 6.98 -2.98
C ALA A 29 4.29 7.31 -4.44
N CYS A 30 4.50 8.58 -4.86
CA CYS A 30 4.35 9.01 -6.24
C CYS A 30 5.31 8.30 -7.21
N ALA A 31 6.53 7.99 -6.78
CA ALA A 31 7.49 7.24 -7.58
C ALA A 31 7.15 5.74 -7.64
N CYS A 32 6.71 5.15 -6.52
CA CYS A 32 6.39 3.72 -6.44
C CYS A 32 5.12 3.36 -7.20
N LEU A 33 4.09 4.20 -7.19
CA LEU A 33 2.80 3.88 -7.80
C LEU A 33 2.91 3.49 -9.28
N PRO A 34 3.57 4.23 -10.16
CA PRO A 34 3.73 3.86 -11.57
C PRO A 34 4.66 2.66 -11.79
N LEU A 35 5.53 2.32 -10.82
CA LEU A 35 6.38 1.14 -10.90
C LEU A 35 5.63 -0.16 -10.59
N MET A 36 4.48 -0.09 -9.90
CA MET A 36 3.68 -1.28 -9.57
C MET A 36 3.23 -2.08 -10.80
N PRO A 37 2.62 -1.48 -11.85
CA PRO A 37 2.28 -2.22 -13.07
C PRO A 37 3.49 -2.88 -13.74
N ILE A 38 4.63 -2.20 -13.75
CA ILE A 38 5.88 -2.73 -14.33
C ILE A 38 6.35 -3.95 -13.55
N ALA A 39 6.32 -3.88 -12.21
CA ALA A 39 6.69 -5.00 -11.34
C ALA A 39 5.71 -6.17 -11.49
N MET A 40 4.42 -5.91 -11.67
CA MET A 40 3.41 -6.94 -11.96
C MET A 40 3.72 -7.66 -13.27
N LEU A 41 3.90 -6.91 -14.36
CA LEU A 41 4.18 -7.46 -15.69
C LEU A 41 5.50 -8.24 -15.71
N SER A 42 6.58 -7.70 -15.15
CA SER A 42 7.87 -8.38 -15.10
C SER A 42 7.79 -9.73 -14.37
N GLY A 43 7.02 -9.79 -13.29
CA GLY A 43 6.79 -11.04 -12.58
C GLY A 43 6.00 -12.07 -13.37
N THR A 44 5.03 -11.64 -14.16
CA THR A 44 4.26 -12.51 -15.06
C THR A 44 5.14 -13.12 -16.15
N PHE A 45 6.03 -12.33 -16.75
CA PHE A 45 7.00 -12.84 -17.72
C PHE A 45 8.00 -13.84 -17.13
N ALA A 46 8.35 -13.69 -15.86
CA ALA A 46 9.28 -14.59 -15.18
C ALA A 46 8.65 -15.96 -14.85
N THR A 47 7.35 -16.02 -14.61
CA THR A 47 6.65 -17.27 -14.24
C THR A 47 5.99 -18.00 -15.40
N GLY A 48 5.83 -17.35 -16.56
CA GLY A 48 5.34 -17.97 -17.81
C GLY A 48 3.84 -18.29 -17.87
N ALA A 49 3.10 -18.24 -16.78
CA ALA A 49 1.65 -18.54 -16.75
C ALA A 49 0.92 -17.67 -15.71
N PRO A 50 0.37 -16.53 -16.12
CA PRO A 50 -0.38 -15.68 -15.19
C PRO A 50 -1.70 -16.37 -14.81
N GLY A 51 -1.87 -16.67 -13.53
CA GLY A 51 -3.16 -17.06 -12.95
C GLY A 51 -3.38 -18.55 -12.68
N GLU A 52 -2.53 -19.44 -13.14
CA GLU A 52 -2.62 -20.88 -12.85
C GLU A 52 -1.94 -21.26 -11.52
N ASP A 53 -1.02 -20.42 -11.04
CA ASP A 53 -0.25 -20.65 -9.84
C ASP A 53 -0.69 -19.72 -8.70
N ALA A 54 -0.88 -20.29 -7.52
CA ALA A 54 -1.27 -19.58 -6.30
C ALA A 54 -0.31 -18.42 -5.96
N MET A 55 0.98 -18.62 -6.20
CA MET A 55 2.01 -17.62 -5.94
C MET A 55 1.85 -16.37 -6.83
N THR A 56 1.61 -16.58 -8.11
CA THR A 56 1.36 -15.48 -9.07
C THR A 56 0.07 -14.76 -8.74
N TYR A 57 -0.99 -15.48 -8.39
CA TYR A 57 -2.24 -14.88 -7.95
C TYR A 57 -2.06 -14.01 -6.70
N ASN A 58 -1.39 -14.52 -5.67
CA ASN A 58 -1.10 -13.76 -4.46
C ASN A 58 -0.26 -12.51 -4.76
N LYS A 59 0.71 -12.61 -5.67
CA LYS A 59 1.51 -11.47 -6.12
C LYS A 59 0.63 -10.38 -6.74
N PHE A 60 -0.29 -10.73 -7.62
CA PHE A 60 -1.24 -9.77 -8.20
C PHE A 60 -2.12 -9.12 -7.14
N LEU A 61 -2.68 -9.90 -6.22
CA LEU A 61 -3.52 -9.41 -5.14
C LEU A 61 -2.79 -8.37 -4.27
N PHE A 62 -1.61 -8.71 -3.77
CA PHE A 62 -0.82 -7.81 -2.91
C PHE A 62 -0.26 -6.60 -3.68
N SER A 63 0.03 -6.74 -4.96
CA SER A 63 0.39 -5.59 -5.81
C SER A 63 -0.79 -4.63 -5.96
N GLY A 64 -1.99 -5.13 -6.19
CA GLY A 64 -3.21 -4.32 -6.23
C GLY A 64 -3.49 -3.61 -4.90
N LEU A 65 -3.36 -4.32 -3.78
CA LEU A 65 -3.51 -3.73 -2.45
C LEU A 65 -2.47 -2.62 -2.20
N THR A 66 -1.21 -2.87 -2.53
CA THR A 66 -0.14 -1.87 -2.41
C THR A 66 -0.46 -0.62 -3.23
N ALA A 67 -0.85 -0.81 -4.49
CA ALA A 67 -1.22 0.29 -5.38
C ALA A 67 -2.42 1.08 -4.82
N GLY A 68 -3.43 0.41 -4.30
CA GLY A 68 -4.61 1.03 -3.67
C GLY A 68 -4.24 1.87 -2.44
N PHE A 69 -3.41 1.34 -1.55
CA PHE A 69 -2.95 2.06 -0.36
C PHE A 69 -2.06 3.26 -0.72
N LEU A 70 -1.14 3.10 -1.67
CA LEU A 70 -0.30 4.21 -2.16
C LEU A 70 -1.14 5.30 -2.83
N ALA A 71 -2.08 4.92 -3.68
CA ALA A 71 -3.00 5.87 -4.32
C ALA A 71 -3.83 6.64 -3.27
N SER A 72 -4.34 5.95 -2.24
CA SER A 72 -5.09 6.56 -1.14
C SER A 72 -4.23 7.57 -0.38
N MET A 73 -2.97 7.25 -0.10
CA MET A 73 -2.03 8.16 0.54
C MET A 73 -1.76 9.40 -0.32
N ILE A 74 -1.54 9.22 -1.63
CA ILE A 74 -1.27 10.31 -2.58
C ILE A 74 -2.48 11.24 -2.66
N ILE A 75 -3.68 10.66 -2.87
CA ILE A 75 -4.93 11.43 -2.99
C ILE A 75 -5.22 12.18 -1.69
N GLY A 76 -5.12 11.52 -0.54
CA GLY A 76 -5.32 12.14 0.76
C GLY A 76 -4.39 13.34 0.97
N ARG A 77 -3.10 13.13 0.74
CA ARG A 77 -2.09 14.18 0.86
C ARG A 77 -2.28 15.33 -0.14
N TRP A 78 -2.63 15.01 -1.39
CA TRP A 78 -2.86 16.01 -2.43
C TRP A 78 -4.10 16.85 -2.13
N ARG A 79 -5.16 16.22 -1.65
CA ARG A 79 -6.45 16.86 -1.41
C ARG A 79 -6.47 17.69 -0.13
N PHE A 80 -5.97 17.14 0.97
CA PHE A 80 -6.08 17.72 2.31
C PHE A 80 -4.82 18.48 2.76
N GLY A 81 -3.72 18.36 2.02
CA GLY A 81 -2.47 19.04 2.33
C GLY A 81 -1.59 18.29 3.36
N PRO A 82 -0.43 18.91 3.73
CA PRO A 82 0.54 18.29 4.63
C PRO A 82 0.05 18.12 6.06
N ALA A 83 -0.92 18.92 6.48
CA ALA A 83 -1.48 18.86 7.82
C ALA A 83 -2.46 17.70 8.04
N ILE A 84 -2.68 16.84 7.02
CA ILE A 84 -3.54 15.64 7.15
C ILE A 84 -3.15 14.76 8.35
N TRP A 85 -1.87 14.73 8.73
CA TRP A 85 -1.38 13.98 9.87
C TRP A 85 -1.83 14.54 11.23
N LEU A 86 -2.27 15.78 11.29
CA LEU A 86 -2.77 16.45 12.50
C LEU A 86 -4.27 16.27 12.69
N ASP A 87 -4.98 15.89 11.64
CA ASP A 87 -6.42 15.67 11.71
C ASP A 87 -6.74 14.42 12.52
N SER A 88 -7.69 14.51 13.43
CA SER A 88 -8.04 13.42 14.35
C SER A 88 -8.64 12.19 13.67
N LYS A 89 -9.26 12.36 12.48
CA LYS A 89 -9.90 11.28 11.72
C LYS A 89 -9.04 10.85 10.53
N LEU A 90 -8.49 11.82 9.80
CA LEU A 90 -7.73 11.56 8.58
C LEU A 90 -6.29 11.09 8.87
N GLY A 91 -5.66 11.57 9.94
CA GLY A 91 -4.32 11.14 10.34
C GLY A 91 -4.21 9.63 10.61
N PRO A 92 -5.07 9.05 11.46
CA PRO A 92 -5.12 7.60 11.65
C PRO A 92 -5.42 6.82 10.37
N LEU A 93 -6.34 7.32 9.53
CA LEU A 93 -6.67 6.69 8.25
C LEU A 93 -5.46 6.69 7.30
N GLN A 94 -4.76 7.81 7.19
CA GLN A 94 -3.54 7.94 6.40
C GLN A 94 -2.45 6.97 6.89
N THR A 95 -2.33 6.83 8.23
CA THR A 95 -1.40 5.87 8.84
C THR A 95 -1.81 4.44 8.56
N ALA A 96 -3.10 4.11 8.63
CA ALA A 96 -3.59 2.78 8.27
C ALA A 96 -3.25 2.42 6.82
N CYS A 97 -3.40 3.37 5.88
CA CYS A 97 -2.98 3.18 4.49
C CYS A 97 -1.45 2.96 4.39
N ALA A 98 -0.65 3.68 5.17
CA ALA A 98 0.81 3.52 5.18
C ALA A 98 1.24 2.15 5.73
N VAL A 99 0.61 1.69 6.81
CA VAL A 99 0.85 0.36 7.39
C VAL A 99 0.40 -0.73 6.42
N GLY A 100 -0.77 -0.57 5.80
CA GLY A 100 -1.27 -1.50 4.78
C GLY A 100 -0.33 -1.60 3.56
N ALA A 101 0.16 -0.48 3.06
CA ALA A 101 1.15 -0.45 1.98
C ALA A 101 2.44 -1.16 2.38
N LEU A 102 2.98 -0.87 3.57
CA LEU A 102 4.20 -1.50 4.07
C LEU A 102 4.03 -3.01 4.22
N GLY A 103 2.95 -3.46 4.85
CA GLY A 103 2.64 -4.88 5.01
C GLY A 103 2.53 -5.59 3.66
N SER A 104 1.81 -4.99 2.71
CA SER A 104 1.68 -5.55 1.37
C SER A 104 3.01 -5.63 0.61
N ILE A 105 3.89 -4.62 0.75
CA ILE A 105 5.25 -4.62 0.16
C ILE A 105 6.11 -5.72 0.78
N VAL A 106 6.03 -5.95 2.09
CA VAL A 106 6.77 -7.02 2.77
C VAL A 106 6.34 -8.40 2.24
N VAL A 107 5.04 -8.61 2.07
CA VAL A 107 4.50 -9.85 1.47
C VAL A 107 4.96 -10.01 0.03
N LEU A 108 4.91 -8.94 -0.77
CA LEU A 108 5.39 -8.95 -2.16
C LEU A 108 6.88 -9.29 -2.25
N GLY A 109 7.70 -8.76 -1.36
CA GLY A 109 9.12 -9.06 -1.26
C GLY A 109 9.35 -10.55 -0.93
N SER A 110 8.59 -11.09 0.00
CA SER A 110 8.61 -12.51 0.37
C SER A 110 8.25 -13.42 -0.81
N ILE A 111 7.14 -13.11 -1.51
CA ILE A 111 6.73 -13.86 -2.70
C ILE A 111 7.78 -13.74 -3.82
N GLY A 112 8.31 -12.53 -4.03
CA GLY A 112 9.31 -12.26 -5.06
C GLY A 112 10.62 -13.04 -4.82
N SER A 113 11.11 -13.08 -3.60
CA SER A 113 12.32 -13.86 -3.25
C SER A 113 12.09 -15.36 -3.43
N LYS A 114 10.90 -15.87 -3.08
CA LYS A 114 10.55 -17.28 -3.29
C LYS A 114 10.51 -17.66 -4.77
N ILE A 115 10.03 -16.77 -5.65
CA ILE A 115 10.04 -16.98 -7.11
C ILE A 115 11.46 -17.01 -7.68
N THR A 116 12.34 -16.15 -7.19
CA THR A 116 13.68 -15.97 -7.77
C THR A 116 14.75 -16.85 -7.14
N LEU A 117 14.66 -17.10 -5.85
CA LEU A 117 15.69 -17.80 -5.06
C LEU A 117 15.22 -19.19 -4.58
N GLY A 118 13.95 -19.52 -4.72
CA GLY A 118 13.34 -20.74 -4.15
C GLY A 118 13.04 -20.65 -2.66
N GLU A 119 13.57 -19.66 -1.96
CA GLU A 119 13.42 -19.44 -0.53
C GLU A 119 12.94 -18.01 -0.25
N SER A 120 12.09 -17.85 0.78
CA SER A 120 11.68 -16.52 1.23
C SER A 120 12.56 -16.05 2.38
N THR A 121 12.90 -14.77 2.38
CA THR A 121 13.60 -14.12 3.50
C THR A 121 12.82 -14.17 4.81
N LEU A 122 11.53 -14.50 4.78
CA LEU A 122 10.65 -14.58 5.95
C LEU A 122 10.27 -16.01 6.33
N ASP A 123 10.78 -17.02 5.63
CA ASP A 123 10.53 -18.44 5.94
C ASP A 123 11.11 -18.87 7.31
N PHE A 124 11.97 -18.04 7.92
CA PHE A 124 12.43 -18.26 9.30
C PHE A 124 11.35 -17.97 10.36
N LEU A 125 10.25 -17.30 9.99
CA LEU A 125 9.16 -16.98 10.90
C LEU A 125 8.16 -18.14 10.92
N PRO A 126 7.95 -18.83 12.06
CA PRO A 126 7.13 -20.04 12.14
C PRO A 126 5.62 -19.79 11.87
N PHE A 127 5.20 -18.53 11.87
CA PHE A 127 3.82 -18.11 11.60
C PHE A 127 3.65 -17.47 10.21
N TRP A 128 4.71 -17.47 9.38
CA TRP A 128 4.61 -16.85 8.05
C TRP A 128 3.84 -17.75 7.09
N PRO A 129 2.79 -17.24 6.42
CA PRO A 129 1.96 -18.06 5.54
C PRO A 129 2.72 -18.57 4.32
N GLU A 130 2.46 -19.82 3.93
CA GLU A 130 2.96 -20.37 2.67
C GLU A 130 2.15 -19.87 1.46
N PHE A 131 2.54 -18.75 0.91
CA PHE A 131 1.89 -18.15 -0.26
C PHE A 131 2.11 -18.93 -1.56
N ALA A 132 3.00 -19.92 -1.55
CA ALA A 132 3.30 -20.76 -2.72
C ALA A 132 2.21 -21.80 -3.00
N THR A 133 1.59 -22.31 -1.96
CA THR A 133 0.67 -23.47 -2.04
C THR A 133 -0.79 -23.10 -1.82
N SER A 134 -1.05 -21.94 -1.22
CA SER A 134 -2.41 -21.50 -0.90
C SER A 134 -2.71 -20.10 -1.42
N ILE A 135 -3.93 -19.91 -1.91
CA ILE A 135 -4.47 -18.58 -2.25
C ILE A 135 -4.80 -17.86 -0.95
N ALA A 136 -4.14 -16.73 -0.66
CA ALA A 136 -4.34 -15.97 0.57
C ALA A 136 -5.78 -15.45 0.73
N VAL A 137 -6.44 -15.13 -0.39
CA VAL A 137 -7.83 -14.62 -0.40
C VAL A 137 -8.56 -15.26 -1.58
N ASN A 138 -9.76 -15.79 -1.33
CA ASN A 138 -10.61 -16.31 -2.38
C ASN A 138 -10.82 -15.26 -3.49
N GLN A 139 -10.71 -15.68 -4.76
CA GLN A 139 -10.78 -14.80 -5.92
C GLN A 139 -12.06 -13.94 -5.99
N TRP A 140 -13.20 -14.47 -5.57
CA TRP A 140 -14.46 -13.73 -5.51
C TRP A 140 -14.45 -12.66 -4.44
N PHE A 141 -13.87 -12.96 -3.28
CA PHE A 141 -13.70 -11.98 -2.22
C PHE A 141 -12.69 -10.89 -2.62
N GLY A 142 -11.61 -11.27 -3.32
CA GLY A 142 -10.67 -10.32 -3.92
C GLY A 142 -11.34 -9.37 -4.91
N LEU A 143 -12.22 -9.89 -5.78
CA LEU A 143 -13.00 -9.07 -6.72
C LEU A 143 -13.93 -8.10 -5.98
N VAL A 144 -14.64 -8.57 -4.94
CA VAL A 144 -15.51 -7.72 -4.11
C VAL A 144 -14.72 -6.60 -3.45
N LEU A 145 -13.56 -6.89 -2.87
CA LEU A 145 -12.67 -5.89 -2.28
C LEU A 145 -12.18 -4.86 -3.31
N PHE A 146 -11.85 -5.32 -4.51
CA PHE A 146 -11.44 -4.44 -5.60
C PHE A 146 -12.56 -3.48 -6.01
N LEU A 147 -13.76 -4.00 -6.23
CA LEU A 147 -14.94 -3.18 -6.58
C LEU A 147 -15.31 -2.20 -5.45
N LEU A 148 -15.21 -2.64 -4.20
CA LEU A 148 -15.40 -1.80 -3.02
C LEU A 148 -14.37 -0.67 -2.97
N SER A 149 -13.11 -0.95 -3.25
CA SER A 149 -12.05 0.08 -3.26
C SER A 149 -12.29 1.13 -4.34
N ILE A 150 -12.70 0.71 -5.55
CA ILE A 150 -13.11 1.64 -6.62
C ILE A 150 -14.32 2.47 -6.16
N GLY A 151 -15.33 1.83 -5.56
CA GLY A 151 -16.50 2.51 -5.00
C GLY A 151 -16.12 3.56 -3.96
N CYS A 152 -15.23 3.23 -3.02
CA CYS A 152 -14.72 4.17 -2.02
C CYS A 152 -14.00 5.37 -2.66
N VAL A 153 -13.18 5.15 -3.67
CA VAL A 153 -12.51 6.23 -4.41
C VAL A 153 -13.53 7.15 -5.07
N VAL A 154 -14.52 6.58 -5.79
CA VAL A 154 -15.58 7.36 -6.45
C VAL A 154 -16.39 8.17 -5.43
N VAL A 155 -16.76 7.55 -4.30
CA VAL A 155 -17.49 8.22 -3.21
C VAL A 155 -16.64 9.35 -2.61
N ALA A 156 -15.36 9.11 -2.36
CA ALA A 156 -14.45 10.14 -1.84
C ALA A 156 -14.33 11.34 -2.80
N PHE A 157 -14.32 11.09 -4.11
CA PHE A 157 -14.29 12.17 -5.09
C PHE A 157 -15.62 12.95 -5.20
N LYS A 158 -16.77 12.26 -5.10
CA LYS A 158 -18.09 12.89 -5.31
C LYS A 158 -18.67 13.52 -4.04
N LEU A 159 -18.51 12.87 -2.90
CA LEU A 159 -19.13 13.27 -1.63
C LEU A 159 -18.16 13.97 -0.68
N GLY A 160 -16.88 13.97 -0.99
CA GLY A 160 -15.93 14.71 -0.18
C GLY A 160 -16.23 16.21 -0.26
N PRO A 161 -16.26 16.95 0.86
CA PRO A 161 -16.56 18.38 0.87
C PRO A 161 -15.62 19.11 -0.06
N ALA A 162 -16.10 20.20 -0.67
CA ALA A 162 -15.24 21.19 -1.35
C ALA A 162 -14.28 21.72 -0.28
N THR A 163 -13.05 21.24 -0.31
CA THR A 163 -12.19 21.26 0.87
C THR A 163 -11.37 22.52 0.95
N GLU A 164 -11.50 23.22 2.05
CA GLU A 164 -10.40 24.01 2.60
C GLU A 164 -9.22 23.07 2.86
N ARG A 165 -8.09 23.33 2.20
CA ARG A 165 -6.85 22.60 2.47
C ARG A 165 -6.49 22.82 3.93
N LEU A 166 -6.25 21.77 4.66
CA LEU A 166 -5.69 21.84 6.00
C LEU A 166 -4.32 22.50 5.90
N SER A 167 -4.19 23.68 6.46
CA SER A 167 -2.98 24.50 6.46
C SER A 167 -2.06 24.14 7.62
#